data_376132ca60be34fce7703eb70b909045
#
_entry.id   376132ca60be34fce7703eb70b909045
#
_cell.length_a   1.000
_cell.length_b   1.000
_cell.length_c   1.000
_cell.angle_alpha   90.00
_cell.angle_beta   90.00
_cell.angle_gamma   90.00
#
_symmetry.space_group_name_H-M   'P 1'
#
loop_
_entity.id
_entity.type
_entity.pdbx_description
1 polymer ?
#
loop_
_entity_poly.entity_id
_entity_poly.type
_entity_poly.pdbx_seq_one_letter_code
_entity_poly.pdbx_strand_id
1 'polypeptide(L)'
;MQAKDYFTHLLQVPLNNCKTMSSPRVIIIDALDELTDEQRAAMINIIVRSLHLLPAWVKIFITSRPYKDIVDALQVYKPFKIEETDPNHVQDLKQYAEEELREKVAEGDLTEAVDIFMAKSEKKFIYAANVVQMSIRARQTLTLSQLRAALPNGLDDVYETNFVRMVESLKSLKPNDKASYLLLHLLQLLTVSSEPMSVELLTQLLGASEADMARLISAVAPAFPIRKDGAGVRRFYPYHKSVVDWLLKDKDSSKSVFFNLAVPGCHALMVTKLTQLIKGYGSLTWVLPVSCDYLYTHLLDHLHLACRDSDLVEFVFRLDWLQKLIDVRGAHDFCMDLLRYRGYLPDPELKLLVITVKLSMPTLRVSHLSSI
;
A
#
# COMPACT_ATOMS: atom_id res chain seq x y z
N MET A 1 23.20 -9.79 4.08
CA MET A 1 23.82 -8.74 3.25
C MET A 1 23.13 -7.42 3.61
N GLN A 2 23.86 -6.35 3.90
CA GLN A 2 23.23 -5.05 4.23
C GLN A 2 22.75 -4.37 2.94
N ALA A 3 21.80 -3.42 3.04
CA ALA A 3 21.31 -2.67 1.88
C ALA A 3 22.44 -2.03 1.06
N LYS A 4 23.50 -1.59 1.73
CA LYS A 4 24.74 -1.08 1.09
C LYS A 4 25.44 -2.13 0.22
N ASP A 5 25.43 -3.38 0.62
CA ASP A 5 26.10 -4.46 -0.14
C ASP A 5 25.32 -4.72 -1.44
N TYR A 6 23.98 -4.72 -1.38
CA TYR A 6 23.13 -4.83 -2.57
C TYR A 6 23.38 -3.65 -3.53
N PHE A 7 23.42 -2.42 -3.03
CA PHE A 7 23.74 -1.26 -3.84
C PHE A 7 25.10 -1.42 -4.53
N THR A 8 26.12 -1.84 -3.77
CA THR A 8 27.48 -2.00 -4.29
C THR A 8 27.54 -3.07 -5.39
N HIS A 9 26.97 -4.25 -5.15
CA HIS A 9 27.09 -5.37 -6.08
C HIS A 9 26.12 -5.31 -7.26
N LEU A 10 24.91 -4.72 -7.09
CA LEU A 10 23.90 -4.69 -8.14
C LEU A 10 23.90 -3.40 -8.97
N LEU A 11 24.40 -2.29 -8.42
CA LEU A 11 24.41 -1.00 -9.11
C LEU A 11 25.81 -0.42 -9.28
N GLN A 12 26.53 -0.18 -8.17
CA GLN A 12 27.79 0.55 -8.21
C GLN A 12 28.84 -0.16 -9.08
N VAL A 13 29.14 -1.42 -8.78
CA VAL A 13 30.18 -2.17 -9.51
C VAL A 13 29.79 -2.39 -10.97
N PRO A 14 28.60 -2.89 -11.31
CA PRO A 14 28.21 -3.07 -12.70
C PRO A 14 28.22 -1.76 -13.51
N LEU A 15 27.64 -0.68 -12.97
CA LEU A 15 27.57 0.59 -13.69
C LEU A 15 28.93 1.26 -13.89
N ASN A 16 29.84 1.17 -12.91
CA ASN A 16 31.20 1.69 -13.07
C ASN A 16 32.05 0.87 -14.06
N ASN A 17 31.73 -0.41 -14.26
CA ASN A 17 32.38 -1.27 -15.26
C ASN A 17 31.79 -1.10 -16.68
N CYS A 18 30.69 -0.39 -16.84
CA CYS A 18 30.13 -0.07 -18.15
C CYS A 18 30.96 1.00 -18.85
N LYS A 19 31.00 0.92 -20.19
CA LYS A 19 31.56 2.00 -21.01
C LYS A 19 30.80 3.29 -20.73
N THR A 20 31.52 4.43 -20.72
CA THR A 20 30.91 5.75 -20.56
C THR A 20 29.85 5.96 -21.64
N MET A 21 28.63 6.25 -21.20
CA MET A 21 27.52 6.53 -22.11
C MET A 21 27.60 7.98 -22.63
N SER A 22 27.30 8.17 -23.90
CA SER A 22 27.24 9.48 -24.55
C SER A 22 26.04 10.34 -24.09
N SER A 23 24.99 9.67 -23.61
CA SER A 23 23.78 10.31 -23.07
C SER A 23 23.50 9.86 -21.63
N PRO A 24 22.96 10.74 -20.78
CA PRO A 24 22.58 10.39 -19.42
C PRO A 24 21.55 9.25 -19.39
N ARG A 25 21.64 8.40 -18.38
CA ARG A 25 20.62 7.41 -18.01
C ARG A 25 20.02 7.81 -16.68
N VAL A 26 18.71 7.67 -16.57
CA VAL A 26 17.97 8.06 -15.37
C VAL A 26 17.49 6.83 -14.63
N ILE A 27 17.77 6.76 -13.34
CA ILE A 27 17.13 5.82 -12.41
C ILE A 27 16.01 6.60 -11.73
N ILE A 28 14.79 6.10 -11.79
CA ILE A 28 13.63 6.73 -11.18
C ILE A 28 13.28 5.97 -9.90
N ILE A 29 13.19 6.69 -8.80
CA ILE A 29 12.70 6.22 -7.50
C ILE A 29 11.40 6.98 -7.23
N ASP A 30 10.28 6.34 -7.51
CA ASP A 30 8.97 6.95 -7.32
C ASP A 30 8.42 6.67 -5.93
N ALA A 31 7.76 7.67 -5.33
CA ALA A 31 7.07 7.57 -4.04
C ALA A 31 7.95 7.01 -2.89
N LEU A 32 9.12 7.60 -2.65
CA LEU A 32 10.05 7.21 -1.57
C LEU A 32 9.36 7.14 -0.19
N ASP A 33 8.34 7.95 0.04
CA ASP A 33 7.54 7.99 1.28
C ASP A 33 6.65 6.75 1.48
N GLU A 34 6.43 5.93 0.46
CA GLU A 34 5.60 4.72 0.56
C GLU A 34 6.35 3.51 1.12
N LEU A 35 7.66 3.61 1.26
CA LEU A 35 8.47 2.61 1.94
C LEU A 35 8.15 2.58 3.45
N THR A 36 8.28 1.40 4.07
CA THR A 36 8.25 1.30 5.54
C THR A 36 9.37 2.16 6.14
N ASP A 37 9.22 2.55 7.41
CA ASP A 37 10.19 3.45 8.07
C ASP A 37 11.61 2.92 7.99
N GLU A 38 11.81 1.60 8.15
CA GLU A 38 13.13 0.98 8.06
C GLU A 38 13.67 0.95 6.63
N GLN A 39 12.84 0.55 5.66
CA GLN A 39 13.21 0.54 4.24
C GLN A 39 13.52 1.95 3.76
N ARG A 40 12.74 2.93 4.20
CA ARG A 40 12.92 4.34 3.89
C ARG A 40 14.23 4.87 4.48
N ALA A 41 14.51 4.58 5.75
CA ALA A 41 15.77 4.94 6.39
C ALA A 41 16.98 4.31 5.69
N ALA A 42 16.89 3.03 5.30
CA ALA A 42 17.93 2.35 4.54
C ALA A 42 18.13 2.98 3.15
N MET A 43 17.05 3.30 2.44
CA MET A 43 17.11 3.94 1.13
C MET A 43 17.68 5.36 1.22
N ILE A 44 17.23 6.17 2.18
CA ILE A 44 17.78 7.51 2.46
C ILE A 44 19.30 7.43 2.72
N ASN A 45 19.73 6.45 3.52
CA ASN A 45 21.16 6.27 3.79
C ASN A 45 21.96 5.93 2.51
N ILE A 46 21.41 5.11 1.60
CA ILE A 46 22.02 4.85 0.28
C ILE A 46 22.06 6.12 -0.55
N ILE A 47 20.96 6.88 -0.62
CA ILE A 47 20.86 8.11 -1.39
C ILE A 47 21.93 9.11 -0.93
N VAL A 48 22.01 9.36 0.36
CA VAL A 48 22.92 10.38 0.92
C VAL A 48 24.38 9.94 0.85
N ARG A 49 24.67 8.66 1.11
CA ARG A 49 26.05 8.19 1.29
C ARG A 49 26.67 7.48 0.10
N SER A 50 25.87 7.03 -0.85
CA SER A 50 26.38 6.11 -1.88
C SER A 50 26.08 6.52 -3.31
N LEU A 51 25.08 7.36 -3.58
CA LEU A 51 24.74 7.72 -4.97
C LEU A 51 25.87 8.47 -5.69
N HIS A 52 26.69 9.23 -4.97
CA HIS A 52 27.86 9.92 -5.54
C HIS A 52 28.95 8.96 -6.07
N LEU A 53 28.88 7.67 -5.71
CA LEU A 53 29.77 6.62 -6.19
C LEU A 53 29.38 6.08 -7.58
N LEU A 54 28.23 6.49 -8.09
CA LEU A 54 27.77 6.11 -9.44
C LEU A 54 28.44 6.97 -10.50
N PRO A 55 28.57 6.45 -11.75
CA PRO A 55 29.16 7.22 -12.86
C PRO A 55 28.37 8.50 -13.12
N ALA A 56 29.07 9.55 -13.58
CA ALA A 56 28.47 10.87 -13.83
C ALA A 56 27.34 10.88 -14.89
N TRP A 57 27.30 9.87 -15.77
CA TRP A 57 26.22 9.71 -16.75
C TRP A 57 24.94 9.10 -16.17
N VAL A 58 24.98 8.58 -14.93
CA VAL A 58 23.79 8.14 -14.20
C VAL A 58 23.17 9.35 -13.50
N LYS A 59 21.89 9.58 -13.75
CA LYS A 59 21.07 10.59 -13.05
C LYS A 59 20.02 9.89 -12.23
N ILE A 60 19.69 10.47 -11.09
CA ILE A 60 18.64 9.93 -10.19
C ILE A 60 17.51 10.95 -10.15
N PHE A 61 16.29 10.45 -10.35
CA PHE A 61 15.05 11.22 -10.19
C PHE A 61 14.24 10.59 -9.07
N ILE A 62 13.90 11.37 -8.05
CA ILE A 62 13.19 10.86 -6.86
C ILE A 62 11.93 11.69 -6.68
N THR A 63 10.79 11.02 -6.48
CA THR A 63 9.56 11.64 -6.03
C THR A 63 9.24 11.21 -4.61
N SER A 64 8.64 12.10 -3.81
CA SER A 64 8.25 11.81 -2.44
C SER A 64 7.33 12.87 -1.86
N ARG A 65 6.52 12.51 -0.88
CA ARG A 65 5.88 13.49 0.02
C ARG A 65 6.92 14.07 0.98
N PRO A 66 6.70 15.29 1.50
CA PRO A 66 7.67 15.99 2.34
C PRO A 66 7.64 15.51 3.80
N TYR A 67 7.84 14.23 4.06
CA TYR A 67 7.99 13.73 5.42
C TYR A 67 9.28 14.28 6.03
N LYS A 68 9.26 14.54 7.34
CA LYS A 68 10.35 15.22 8.03
C LYS A 68 11.71 14.56 7.83
N ASP A 69 11.78 13.24 7.95
CA ASP A 69 13.00 12.44 7.77
C ASP A 69 13.57 12.56 6.35
N ILE A 70 12.70 12.58 5.33
CA ILE A 70 13.07 12.77 3.93
C ILE A 70 13.56 14.19 3.67
N VAL A 71 12.78 15.18 4.15
CA VAL A 71 13.14 16.60 3.98
C VAL A 71 14.47 16.90 4.62
N ASP A 72 14.67 16.49 5.88
CA ASP A 72 15.91 16.75 6.63
C ASP A 72 17.12 16.08 5.96
N ALA A 73 16.96 14.88 5.42
CA ALA A 73 18.06 14.15 4.79
C ALA A 73 18.40 14.66 3.39
N LEU A 74 17.40 15.07 2.60
CA LEU A 74 17.57 15.39 1.18
C LEU A 74 17.66 16.89 0.89
N GLN A 75 17.50 17.78 1.87
CA GLN A 75 17.58 19.24 1.69
C GLN A 75 18.90 19.71 1.06
N VAL A 76 20.00 19.00 1.27
CA VAL A 76 21.31 19.29 0.68
C VAL A 76 21.28 19.29 -0.84
N TYR A 77 20.39 18.50 -1.44
CA TYR A 77 20.19 18.42 -2.89
C TYR A 77 19.26 19.50 -3.44
N LYS A 78 18.70 20.37 -2.57
CA LYS A 78 17.76 21.44 -2.92
C LYS A 78 16.58 20.92 -3.77
N PRO A 79 15.78 19.98 -3.24
CA PRO A 79 14.69 19.37 -3.99
C PRO A 79 13.70 20.43 -4.48
N PHE A 80 13.19 20.23 -5.70
CA PHE A 80 12.08 21.01 -6.20
C PHE A 80 10.80 20.63 -5.42
N LYS A 81 10.10 21.65 -4.92
CA LYS A 81 8.84 21.45 -4.19
C LYS A 81 7.67 21.82 -5.09
N ILE A 82 6.74 20.91 -5.25
CA ILE A 82 5.46 21.16 -5.87
C ILE A 82 4.47 21.49 -4.75
N GLU A 83 4.05 22.75 -4.67
CA GLU A 83 3.08 23.20 -3.67
C GLU A 83 1.72 23.42 -4.32
N GLU A 84 0.65 23.14 -3.59
CA GLU A 84 -0.74 23.34 -4.06
C GLU A 84 -1.03 24.83 -4.41
N THR A 85 -0.19 25.74 -3.90
CA THR A 85 -0.26 27.18 -4.17
C THR A 85 0.59 27.64 -5.33
N ASP A 86 1.40 26.74 -5.92
CA ASP A 86 2.22 27.09 -7.10
C ASP A 86 1.33 27.58 -8.25
N PRO A 87 1.61 28.75 -8.84
CA PRO A 87 0.80 29.29 -9.92
C PRO A 87 0.67 28.37 -11.13
N ASN A 88 1.72 27.62 -11.49
CA ASN A 88 1.67 26.68 -12.60
C ASN A 88 0.76 25.49 -12.26
N HIS A 89 0.87 24.95 -11.04
CA HIS A 89 0.00 23.89 -10.55
C HIS A 89 -1.48 24.32 -10.57
N VAL A 90 -1.77 25.51 -10.10
CA VAL A 90 -3.14 26.06 -10.12
C VAL A 90 -3.63 26.27 -11.56
N GLN A 91 -2.77 26.73 -12.46
CA GLN A 91 -3.12 26.93 -13.86
C GLN A 91 -3.40 25.59 -14.56
N ASP A 92 -2.56 24.58 -14.36
CA ASP A 92 -2.73 23.25 -14.92
C ASP A 92 -4.02 22.59 -14.43
N LEU A 93 -4.34 22.72 -13.14
CA LEU A 93 -5.58 22.22 -12.58
C LEU A 93 -6.80 22.96 -13.16
N LYS A 94 -6.68 24.26 -13.37
CA LYS A 94 -7.74 25.08 -14.00
C LYS A 94 -7.97 24.64 -15.44
N GLN A 95 -6.91 24.44 -16.21
CA GLN A 95 -7.02 23.93 -17.58
C GLN A 95 -7.67 22.55 -17.61
N TYR A 96 -7.26 21.64 -16.74
CA TYR A 96 -7.89 20.34 -16.60
C TYR A 96 -9.40 20.46 -16.31
N ALA A 97 -9.77 21.32 -15.37
CA ALA A 97 -11.18 21.55 -15.04
C ALA A 97 -11.96 22.13 -16.24
N GLU A 98 -11.39 23.06 -16.99
CA GLU A 98 -11.99 23.61 -18.21
C GLU A 98 -12.23 22.52 -19.27
N GLU A 99 -11.28 21.66 -19.52
CA GLU A 99 -11.39 20.56 -20.48
C GLU A 99 -12.52 19.59 -20.09
N GLU A 100 -12.56 19.18 -18.82
CA GLU A 100 -13.54 18.22 -18.33
C GLU A 100 -14.98 18.79 -18.20
N LEU A 101 -15.10 20.08 -17.93
CA LEU A 101 -16.41 20.74 -17.77
C LEU A 101 -16.99 21.29 -19.07
N ARG A 102 -16.19 21.46 -20.12
CA ARG A 102 -16.59 22.09 -21.40
C ARG A 102 -17.84 21.48 -22.03
N GLU A 103 -17.96 20.16 -21.99
CA GLU A 103 -19.12 19.44 -22.54
C GLU A 103 -20.22 19.17 -21.49
N LYS A 104 -20.04 19.64 -20.25
CA LYS A 104 -20.91 19.32 -19.12
C LYS A 104 -21.76 20.51 -18.65
N VAL A 105 -21.41 21.70 -19.04
CA VAL A 105 -22.15 22.93 -18.72
C VAL A 105 -22.41 23.74 -19.99
N ALA A 106 -23.32 24.70 -19.93
CA ALA A 106 -23.53 25.63 -21.05
C ALA A 106 -22.28 26.49 -21.27
N GLU A 107 -21.98 26.84 -22.54
CA GLU A 107 -20.74 27.57 -22.88
C GLU A 107 -20.61 28.89 -22.10
N GLY A 108 -21.71 29.60 -21.88
CA GLY A 108 -21.75 30.83 -21.09
C GLY A 108 -21.48 30.66 -19.61
N ASP A 109 -21.66 29.44 -19.09
CA ASP A 109 -21.49 29.08 -17.66
C ASP A 109 -20.11 28.49 -17.34
N LEU A 110 -19.27 28.23 -18.37
CA LEU A 110 -18.02 27.47 -18.19
C LEU A 110 -17.05 28.13 -17.19
N THR A 111 -16.89 29.45 -17.29
CA THR A 111 -15.96 30.17 -16.37
C THR A 111 -16.40 30.05 -14.92
N GLU A 112 -17.71 30.27 -14.64
CA GLU A 112 -18.24 30.14 -13.27
C GLU A 112 -18.19 28.67 -12.79
N ALA A 113 -18.44 27.72 -13.68
CA ALA A 113 -18.34 26.29 -13.38
C ALA A 113 -16.89 25.90 -12.95
N VAL A 114 -15.90 26.41 -13.66
CA VAL A 114 -14.48 26.21 -13.31
C VAL A 114 -14.14 26.85 -11.97
N ASP A 115 -14.63 28.06 -11.69
CA ASP A 115 -14.38 28.72 -10.41
C ASP A 115 -15.02 27.94 -9.24
N ILE A 116 -16.23 27.41 -9.42
CA ILE A 116 -16.87 26.53 -8.45
C ILE A 116 -16.02 25.27 -8.21
N PHE A 117 -15.53 24.65 -9.29
CA PHE A 117 -14.71 23.46 -9.22
C PHE A 117 -13.40 23.73 -8.48
N MET A 118 -12.71 24.82 -8.84
CA MET A 118 -11.44 25.23 -8.21
C MET A 118 -11.62 25.51 -6.71
N ALA A 119 -12.70 26.19 -6.32
CA ALA A 119 -12.99 26.46 -4.91
C ALA A 119 -13.20 25.18 -4.09
N LYS A 120 -13.83 24.16 -4.68
CA LYS A 120 -14.13 22.89 -4.01
C LYS A 120 -12.98 21.87 -4.06
N SER A 121 -12.07 21.99 -5.02
CA SER A 121 -10.99 21.03 -5.24
C SER A 121 -9.87 21.09 -4.21
N GLU A 122 -9.83 22.13 -3.37
CA GLU A 122 -8.68 22.41 -2.49
C GLU A 122 -7.37 22.43 -3.28
N LYS A 123 -7.43 22.74 -4.57
CA LYS A 123 -6.30 22.73 -5.53
C LYS A 123 -5.60 21.38 -5.66
N LYS A 124 -6.32 20.27 -5.46
CA LYS A 124 -5.78 18.90 -5.53
C LYS A 124 -6.19 18.20 -6.81
N PHE A 125 -5.23 17.76 -7.64
CA PHE A 125 -5.51 16.96 -8.83
C PHE A 125 -6.23 15.64 -8.51
N ILE A 126 -5.93 15.02 -7.37
CA ILE A 126 -6.61 13.79 -6.96
C ILE A 126 -8.11 14.00 -6.71
N TYR A 127 -8.51 15.19 -6.21
CA TYR A 127 -9.92 15.56 -6.14
C TYR A 127 -10.51 15.61 -7.53
N ALA A 128 -9.86 16.36 -8.44
CA ALA A 128 -10.30 16.53 -9.81
C ALA A 128 -10.54 15.19 -10.52
N ALA A 129 -9.54 14.30 -10.46
CA ALA A 129 -9.62 12.97 -11.08
C ALA A 129 -10.78 12.12 -10.52
N ASN A 130 -10.99 12.13 -9.20
CA ASN A 130 -12.09 11.38 -8.58
C ASN A 130 -13.46 11.96 -8.95
N VAL A 131 -13.64 13.28 -8.85
CA VAL A 131 -14.92 13.92 -9.09
C VAL A 131 -15.34 13.81 -10.55
N VAL A 132 -14.43 13.98 -11.49
CA VAL A 132 -14.70 13.80 -12.92
C VAL A 132 -15.19 12.38 -13.20
N GLN A 133 -14.50 11.38 -12.66
CA GLN A 133 -14.90 9.98 -12.86
C GLN A 133 -16.28 9.66 -12.29
N MET A 134 -16.68 10.25 -11.20
CA MET A 134 -17.82 9.83 -10.38
C MET A 134 -19.06 10.70 -10.54
N SER A 135 -18.90 11.99 -10.72
CA SER A 135 -20.02 12.95 -10.72
C SER A 135 -20.30 13.56 -12.10
N ILE A 136 -19.30 13.64 -12.96
CA ILE A 136 -19.39 14.38 -14.22
C ILE A 136 -19.60 13.45 -15.43
N ARG A 137 -19.47 12.14 -15.29
CA ARG A 137 -19.69 11.17 -16.38
C ARG A 137 -21.15 11.06 -16.88
N ALA A 138 -22.11 11.64 -16.16
CA ALA A 138 -23.48 11.72 -16.65
C ALA A 138 -23.53 12.51 -17.97
N ARG A 139 -24.23 11.98 -18.99
CA ARG A 139 -24.32 12.55 -20.34
C ARG A 139 -25.20 13.80 -20.42
N GLN A 140 -25.68 14.34 -19.30
CA GLN A 140 -26.58 15.51 -19.27
C GLN A 140 -25.78 16.78 -18.97
N THR A 141 -26.11 17.85 -19.66
CA THR A 141 -25.63 19.20 -19.34
C THR A 141 -26.17 19.62 -17.97
N LEU A 142 -25.27 20.04 -17.08
CA LEU A 142 -25.58 20.46 -15.72
C LEU A 142 -25.77 22.00 -15.68
N THR A 143 -26.75 22.47 -14.93
CA THR A 143 -26.80 23.87 -14.53
C THR A 143 -25.77 24.14 -13.44
N LEU A 144 -25.37 25.38 -13.24
CA LEU A 144 -24.43 25.77 -12.17
C LEU A 144 -24.92 25.34 -10.77
N SER A 145 -26.23 25.41 -10.51
CA SER A 145 -26.82 24.95 -9.25
C SER A 145 -26.70 23.44 -9.07
N GLN A 146 -26.94 22.67 -10.13
CA GLN A 146 -26.76 21.21 -10.12
C GLN A 146 -25.28 20.82 -9.97
N LEU A 147 -24.37 21.51 -10.66
CA LEU A 147 -22.94 21.31 -10.52
C LEU A 147 -22.49 21.60 -9.09
N ARG A 148 -22.91 22.73 -8.50
CA ARG A 148 -22.55 23.10 -7.12
C ARG A 148 -23.04 22.09 -6.10
N ALA A 149 -24.22 21.51 -6.31
CA ALA A 149 -24.76 20.44 -5.45
C ALA A 149 -24.08 19.08 -5.65
N ALA A 150 -23.66 18.77 -6.88
CA ALA A 150 -23.02 17.49 -7.21
C ALA A 150 -21.55 17.41 -6.80
N LEU A 151 -20.86 18.55 -6.72
CA LEU A 151 -19.44 18.59 -6.35
C LEU A 151 -19.25 18.54 -4.83
N PRO A 152 -18.55 17.54 -4.28
CA PRO A 152 -18.19 17.48 -2.86
C PRO A 152 -17.27 18.65 -2.45
N ASN A 153 -17.20 18.95 -1.15
CA ASN A 153 -16.30 19.98 -0.62
C ASN A 153 -14.99 19.32 -0.17
N GLY A 154 -13.99 19.36 -1.02
CA GLY A 154 -12.69 18.76 -0.74
C GLY A 154 -12.65 17.24 -0.88
N LEU A 155 -11.46 16.68 -0.67
CA LEU A 155 -11.20 15.28 -0.88
C LEU A 155 -11.86 14.38 0.18
N ASP A 156 -11.99 14.85 1.41
CA ASP A 156 -12.64 14.10 2.48
C ASP A 156 -14.12 13.83 2.15
N ASP A 157 -14.85 14.81 1.66
CA ASP A 157 -16.26 14.65 1.24
C ASP A 157 -16.41 13.74 0.00
N VAL A 158 -15.41 13.75 -0.90
CA VAL A 158 -15.35 12.80 -2.03
C VAL A 158 -15.33 11.38 -1.52
N TYR A 159 -14.40 11.07 -0.61
CA TYR A 159 -14.28 9.73 -0.06
C TYR A 159 -15.51 9.34 0.76
N GLU A 160 -15.99 10.20 1.65
CA GLU A 160 -17.21 9.97 2.42
C GLU A 160 -18.39 9.58 1.52
N THR A 161 -18.65 10.39 0.49
CA THR A 161 -19.74 10.14 -0.47
C THR A 161 -19.57 8.80 -1.18
N ASN A 162 -18.35 8.46 -1.56
CA ASN A 162 -18.05 7.21 -2.26
C ASN A 162 -18.26 5.98 -1.37
N PHE A 163 -17.77 6.03 -0.16
CA PHE A 163 -17.91 4.92 0.79
C PHE A 163 -19.35 4.76 1.26
N VAL A 164 -20.12 5.85 1.43
CA VAL A 164 -21.56 5.79 1.70
C VAL A 164 -22.29 5.09 0.55
N ARG A 165 -22.06 5.50 -0.70
CA ARG A 165 -22.64 4.85 -1.89
C ARG A 165 -22.28 3.36 -1.99
N MET A 166 -21.03 3.03 -1.66
CA MET A 166 -20.53 1.65 -1.63
C MET A 166 -21.35 0.81 -0.64
N VAL A 167 -21.56 1.31 0.58
CA VAL A 167 -22.39 0.63 1.59
C VAL A 167 -23.84 0.51 1.14
N GLU A 168 -24.41 1.59 0.60
CA GLU A 168 -25.79 1.60 0.12
C GLU A 168 -26.02 0.61 -1.02
N SER A 169 -25.07 0.49 -1.94
CA SER A 169 -25.15 -0.47 -3.05
C SER A 169 -25.22 -1.91 -2.57
N LEU A 170 -24.63 -2.22 -1.42
CA LEU A 170 -24.67 -3.55 -0.80
C LEU A 170 -25.91 -3.74 0.08
N LYS A 171 -26.38 -2.70 0.79
CA LYS A 171 -27.58 -2.75 1.64
C LYS A 171 -28.89 -2.88 0.87
N SER A 172 -28.94 -2.40 -0.38
CA SER A 172 -30.12 -2.48 -1.23
C SER A 172 -30.60 -3.92 -1.49
N LEU A 173 -29.81 -4.92 -1.11
CA LEU A 173 -30.07 -6.32 -1.39
C LEU A 173 -30.79 -7.06 -0.25
N LYS A 174 -30.58 -6.76 1.02
CA LYS A 174 -31.36 -7.24 2.20
C LYS A 174 -30.88 -6.52 3.49
N PRO A 175 -31.77 -6.09 4.42
CA PRO A 175 -31.40 -5.64 5.75
C PRO A 175 -30.73 -6.79 6.54
N ASN A 176 -29.61 -6.54 7.18
CA ASN A 176 -28.74 -7.52 7.86
C ASN A 176 -27.93 -8.46 6.95
N ASP A 177 -27.60 -8.04 5.73
CA ASP A 177 -26.82 -8.85 4.82
C ASP A 177 -25.38 -9.01 5.31
N LYS A 178 -24.90 -10.26 5.25
CA LYS A 178 -23.51 -10.68 5.44
C LYS A 178 -22.53 -9.81 4.63
N ALA A 179 -22.97 -9.23 3.51
CA ALA A 179 -22.18 -8.39 2.62
C ALA A 179 -21.65 -7.11 3.30
N SER A 180 -22.43 -6.44 4.17
CA SER A 180 -21.95 -5.24 4.88
C SER A 180 -20.84 -5.57 5.89
N TYR A 181 -20.95 -6.71 6.56
CA TYR A 181 -19.91 -7.20 7.48
C TYR A 181 -18.64 -7.60 6.71
N LEU A 182 -18.81 -8.30 5.57
CA LEU A 182 -17.69 -8.68 4.71
C LEU A 182 -17.01 -7.47 4.09
N LEU A 183 -17.75 -6.39 3.75
CA LEU A 183 -17.19 -5.15 3.26
C LEU A 183 -16.26 -4.50 4.29
N LEU A 184 -16.72 -4.38 5.55
CA LEU A 184 -15.90 -3.82 6.62
C LEU A 184 -14.60 -4.60 6.78
N HIS A 185 -14.67 -5.92 6.85
CA HIS A 185 -13.49 -6.77 6.97
C HIS A 185 -12.58 -6.66 5.74
N LEU A 186 -13.14 -6.61 4.53
CA LEU A 186 -12.35 -6.40 3.31
C LEU A 186 -11.56 -5.09 3.37
N LEU A 187 -12.23 -3.99 3.75
CA LEU A 187 -11.57 -2.69 3.89
C LEU A 187 -10.48 -2.72 4.96
N GLN A 188 -10.75 -3.33 6.12
CA GLN A 188 -9.74 -3.49 7.17
C GLN A 188 -8.50 -4.25 6.69
N LEU A 189 -8.70 -5.38 5.97
CA LEU A 189 -7.58 -6.18 5.45
C LEU A 189 -6.79 -5.43 4.37
N LEU A 190 -7.50 -4.78 3.42
CA LEU A 190 -6.86 -4.00 2.35
C LEU A 190 -6.08 -2.80 2.86
N THR A 191 -6.56 -2.16 3.93
CA THR A 191 -5.96 -0.95 4.48
C THR A 191 -4.62 -1.22 5.17
N VAL A 192 -4.45 -2.39 5.79
CA VAL A 192 -3.22 -2.76 6.52
C VAL A 192 -2.36 -3.78 5.76
N SER A 193 -2.75 -4.16 4.55
CA SER A 193 -1.95 -5.09 3.76
C SER A 193 -0.59 -4.48 3.39
N SER A 194 0.47 -5.25 3.61
CA SER A 194 1.85 -4.82 3.32
C SER A 194 2.17 -4.86 1.83
N GLU A 195 1.37 -5.58 1.04
CA GLU A 195 1.45 -5.66 -0.41
C GLU A 195 0.05 -5.87 -1.02
N PRO A 196 -0.13 -5.63 -2.32
CA PRO A 196 -1.41 -5.86 -2.99
C PRO A 196 -1.87 -7.31 -2.85
N MET A 197 -3.01 -7.52 -2.17
CA MET A 197 -3.54 -8.85 -1.88
C MET A 197 -4.29 -9.44 -3.07
N SER A 198 -4.12 -10.75 -3.29
CA SER A 198 -4.86 -11.45 -4.34
C SER A 198 -6.34 -11.60 -3.98
N VAL A 199 -7.19 -11.62 -5.01
CA VAL A 199 -8.63 -11.86 -4.86
C VAL A 199 -8.87 -13.20 -4.21
N GLU A 200 -8.11 -14.22 -4.59
CA GLU A 200 -8.21 -15.59 -4.11
C GLU A 200 -7.91 -15.66 -2.61
N LEU A 201 -6.81 -15.05 -2.16
CA LEU A 201 -6.45 -15.02 -0.75
C LEU A 201 -7.52 -14.30 0.09
N LEU A 202 -7.98 -13.13 -0.36
CA LEU A 202 -9.02 -12.38 0.35
C LEU A 202 -10.34 -13.14 0.40
N THR A 203 -10.70 -13.87 -0.66
CA THR A 203 -11.89 -14.76 -0.66
C THR A 203 -11.80 -15.81 0.45
N GLN A 204 -10.63 -16.42 0.60
CA GLN A 204 -10.38 -17.42 1.66
C GLN A 204 -10.39 -16.80 3.06
N LEU A 205 -9.67 -15.67 3.25
CA LEU A 205 -9.61 -14.97 4.55
C LEU A 205 -10.98 -14.49 5.02
N LEU A 206 -11.83 -14.06 4.10
CA LEU A 206 -13.17 -13.58 4.40
C LEU A 206 -14.19 -14.75 4.56
N GLY A 207 -13.87 -15.93 4.05
CA GLY A 207 -14.85 -17.01 3.92
C GLY A 207 -16.04 -16.60 3.06
N ALA A 208 -15.77 -15.80 2.01
CA ALA A 208 -16.78 -15.27 1.11
C ALA A 208 -17.10 -16.29 0.01
N SER A 209 -18.37 -16.33 -0.41
CA SER A 209 -18.73 -17.05 -1.63
C SER A 209 -18.25 -16.28 -2.87
N GLU A 210 -18.14 -16.95 -4.03
CA GLU A 210 -17.80 -16.28 -5.29
C GLU A 210 -18.76 -15.14 -5.60
N ALA A 211 -20.06 -15.34 -5.34
CA ALA A 211 -21.08 -14.32 -5.56
C ALA A 211 -20.89 -13.11 -4.62
N ASP A 212 -20.57 -13.34 -3.34
CA ASP A 212 -20.31 -12.27 -2.39
C ASP A 212 -19.04 -11.50 -2.77
N MET A 213 -17.97 -12.22 -3.15
CA MET A 213 -16.73 -11.60 -3.58
C MET A 213 -16.92 -10.78 -4.87
N ALA A 214 -17.70 -11.26 -5.83
CA ALA A 214 -18.01 -10.50 -7.05
C ALA A 214 -18.73 -9.18 -6.74
N ARG A 215 -19.67 -9.19 -5.78
CA ARG A 215 -20.36 -7.96 -5.32
C ARG A 215 -19.40 -7.01 -4.61
N LEU A 216 -18.57 -7.53 -3.72
CA LEU A 216 -17.56 -6.73 -3.00
C LEU A 216 -16.60 -6.08 -3.98
N ILE A 217 -16.08 -6.83 -4.96
CA ILE A 217 -15.22 -6.31 -6.02
C ILE A 217 -15.89 -5.16 -6.74
N SER A 218 -17.14 -5.34 -7.17
CA SER A 218 -17.88 -4.27 -7.87
C SER A 218 -18.05 -3.03 -6.99
N ALA A 219 -18.35 -3.22 -5.71
CA ALA A 219 -18.56 -2.13 -4.77
C ALA A 219 -17.27 -1.34 -4.49
N VAL A 220 -16.14 -2.04 -4.25
CA VAL A 220 -14.89 -1.37 -3.87
C VAL A 220 -14.04 -0.91 -5.06
N ALA A 221 -14.37 -1.30 -6.29
CA ALA A 221 -13.59 -1.00 -7.49
C ALA A 221 -13.19 0.48 -7.67
N PRO A 222 -14.02 1.48 -7.29
CA PRO A 222 -13.61 2.88 -7.39
C PRO A 222 -12.46 3.26 -6.46
N ALA A 223 -12.34 2.62 -5.29
CA ALA A 223 -11.32 2.89 -4.29
C ALA A 223 -10.15 1.88 -4.35
N PHE A 224 -10.46 0.62 -4.69
CA PHE A 224 -9.51 -0.49 -4.78
C PHE A 224 -9.72 -1.28 -6.08
N PRO A 225 -9.27 -0.74 -7.24
CA PRO A 225 -9.34 -1.43 -8.52
C PRO A 225 -8.50 -2.71 -8.50
N ILE A 226 -8.95 -3.71 -9.27
CA ILE A 226 -8.20 -4.95 -9.49
C ILE A 226 -7.33 -4.80 -10.72
N ARG A 227 -6.07 -5.20 -10.58
CA ARG A 227 -5.10 -5.31 -11.68
C ARG A 227 -4.50 -6.71 -11.69
N LYS A 228 -4.02 -7.15 -12.85
CA LYS A 228 -3.22 -8.38 -12.96
C LYS A 228 -1.75 -8.03 -12.76
N ASP A 229 -1.06 -8.79 -11.92
CA ASP A 229 0.39 -8.70 -11.78
C ASP A 229 1.11 -9.39 -12.95
N GLY A 230 2.46 -9.39 -12.93
CA GLY A 230 3.28 -10.02 -13.96
C GLY A 230 3.06 -11.54 -14.13
N ALA A 231 2.52 -12.20 -13.12
CA ALA A 231 2.15 -13.62 -13.14
C ALA A 231 0.67 -13.85 -13.54
N GLY A 232 -0.08 -12.78 -13.87
CA GLY A 232 -1.49 -12.83 -14.23
C GLY A 232 -2.46 -12.97 -13.06
N VAL A 233 -1.97 -12.91 -11.82
CA VAL A 233 -2.78 -12.97 -10.60
C VAL A 233 -3.55 -11.66 -10.42
N ARG A 234 -4.85 -11.75 -10.14
CA ARG A 234 -5.69 -10.58 -9.88
C ARG A 234 -5.47 -10.09 -8.44
N ARG A 235 -5.03 -8.83 -8.30
CA ARG A 235 -4.76 -8.22 -6.99
C ARG A 235 -5.50 -6.91 -6.84
N PHE A 236 -5.89 -6.60 -5.60
CA PHE A 236 -6.42 -5.29 -5.23
C PHE A 236 -5.28 -4.29 -5.04
N TYR A 237 -5.43 -3.12 -5.64
CA TYR A 237 -4.54 -1.98 -5.47
C TYR A 237 -5.35 -0.80 -4.93
N PRO A 238 -4.86 -0.02 -3.99
CA PRO A 238 -5.49 1.26 -3.71
C PRO A 238 -5.41 2.13 -4.98
N TYR A 239 -6.51 2.80 -5.32
CA TYR A 239 -6.51 3.74 -6.45
C TYR A 239 -5.43 4.81 -6.26
N HIS A 240 -5.29 5.28 -5.02
CA HIS A 240 -4.26 6.19 -4.57
C HIS A 240 -4.06 6.00 -3.06
N LYS A 241 -2.84 6.26 -2.55
CA LYS A 241 -2.53 6.11 -1.11
C LYS A 241 -3.46 6.93 -0.21
N SER A 242 -3.92 8.10 -0.67
CA SER A 242 -4.84 8.94 0.11
C SER A 242 -6.17 8.26 0.47
N VAL A 243 -6.58 7.20 -0.24
CA VAL A 243 -7.73 6.36 0.16
C VAL A 243 -7.44 5.63 1.47
N VAL A 244 -6.26 5.04 1.56
CA VAL A 244 -5.80 4.35 2.77
C VAL A 244 -5.61 5.34 3.91
N ASP A 245 -4.92 6.46 3.64
CA ASP A 245 -4.71 7.54 4.60
C ASP A 245 -6.06 8.06 5.14
N TRP A 246 -7.06 8.21 4.27
CA TRP A 246 -8.41 8.65 4.65
C TRP A 246 -9.15 7.62 5.51
N LEU A 247 -9.03 6.32 5.20
CA LEU A 247 -9.64 5.25 6.00
C LEU A 247 -9.05 5.14 7.41
N LEU A 248 -7.76 5.45 7.55
CA LEU A 248 -7.02 5.42 8.82
C LEU A 248 -7.06 6.74 9.58
N LYS A 249 -7.51 7.83 8.95
CA LYS A 249 -7.59 9.15 9.57
C LYS A 249 -8.58 9.09 10.75
N ASP A 250 -8.13 9.58 11.91
CA ASP A 250 -9.01 9.77 13.06
C ASP A 250 -10.10 10.79 12.70
N LYS A 251 -11.35 10.35 12.72
CA LYS A 251 -12.50 11.14 12.31
C LYS A 251 -13.34 11.44 13.54
N ASP A 252 -13.88 12.64 13.58
CA ASP A 252 -14.87 12.99 14.57
C ASP A 252 -16.03 11.97 14.51
N SER A 253 -16.22 11.24 15.61
CA SER A 253 -17.16 10.12 15.75
C SER A 253 -18.62 10.46 15.44
N SER A 254 -18.92 11.75 15.20
CA SER A 254 -20.26 12.23 14.84
C SER A 254 -20.68 11.95 13.39
N LYS A 255 -19.74 11.69 12.49
CA LYS A 255 -20.04 11.63 11.04
C LYS A 255 -20.10 10.23 10.42
N SER A 256 -19.30 9.27 10.86
CA SER A 256 -19.43 7.89 10.40
C SER A 256 -18.54 6.92 11.21
N VAL A 257 -19.13 6.20 12.14
CA VAL A 257 -18.45 5.13 12.93
C VAL A 257 -17.95 3.99 12.04
N PHE A 258 -18.54 3.82 10.86
CA PHE A 258 -18.25 2.70 9.97
C PHE A 258 -16.89 2.77 9.28
N PHE A 259 -16.37 3.97 9.04
CA PHE A 259 -15.12 4.18 8.29
C PHE A 259 -13.95 4.69 9.14
N ASN A 260 -14.06 4.62 10.46
CA ASN A 260 -12.95 4.91 11.36
C ASN A 260 -12.22 3.60 11.68
N LEU A 261 -11.19 3.28 10.89
CA LEU A 261 -10.45 2.03 11.03
C LEU A 261 -9.24 2.24 11.96
N ALA A 262 -9.30 1.64 13.15
CA ALA A 262 -8.16 1.65 14.06
C ALA A 262 -7.08 0.67 13.57
N VAL A 263 -5.88 1.16 13.31
CA VAL A 263 -4.75 0.37 12.77
C VAL A 263 -4.48 -0.91 13.56
N PRO A 264 -4.35 -0.90 14.91
CA PRO A 264 -4.11 -2.13 15.66
C PRO A 264 -5.24 -3.14 15.52
N GLY A 265 -6.50 -2.69 15.47
CA GLY A 265 -7.66 -3.55 15.26
C GLY A 265 -7.67 -4.21 13.89
N CYS A 266 -7.26 -3.50 12.84
CA CYS A 266 -7.13 -4.05 11.49
C CYS A 266 -6.03 -5.12 11.42
N HIS A 267 -4.88 -4.88 12.04
CA HIS A 267 -3.82 -5.88 12.14
C HIS A 267 -4.25 -7.09 12.97
N ALA A 268 -4.98 -6.90 14.07
CA ALA A 268 -5.53 -7.99 14.88
C ALA A 268 -6.51 -8.86 14.09
N LEU A 269 -7.36 -8.25 13.25
CA LEU A 269 -8.22 -8.97 12.32
C LEU A 269 -7.39 -9.76 11.30
N MET A 270 -6.38 -9.15 10.68
CA MET A 270 -5.49 -9.82 9.72
C MET A 270 -4.84 -11.06 10.36
N VAL A 271 -4.25 -10.92 11.54
CA VAL A 271 -3.67 -12.06 12.29
C VAL A 271 -4.71 -13.15 12.52
N THR A 272 -5.90 -12.77 13.00
CA THR A 272 -6.97 -13.74 13.26
C THR A 272 -7.33 -14.52 12.01
N LYS A 273 -7.48 -13.84 10.88
CA LYS A 273 -7.84 -14.45 9.60
C LYS A 273 -6.73 -15.35 9.04
N LEU A 274 -5.49 -14.88 9.10
CA LEU A 274 -4.31 -15.65 8.66
C LEU A 274 -4.11 -16.90 9.52
N THR A 275 -4.27 -16.80 10.84
CA THR A 275 -4.14 -17.96 11.75
C THR A 275 -5.29 -18.96 11.61
N GLN A 276 -6.51 -18.51 11.29
CA GLN A 276 -7.63 -19.38 10.95
C GLN A 276 -7.35 -20.17 9.67
N LEU A 277 -6.73 -19.55 8.69
CA LEU A 277 -6.32 -20.22 7.45
C LEU A 277 -5.35 -21.37 7.73
N ILE A 278 -4.34 -21.13 8.58
CA ILE A 278 -3.40 -22.19 9.01
C ILE A 278 -4.12 -23.35 9.68
N LYS A 279 -5.01 -23.06 10.62
CA LYS A 279 -5.76 -24.08 11.36
C LYS A 279 -6.70 -24.89 10.46
N GLY A 280 -7.25 -24.29 9.42
CA GLY A 280 -8.15 -24.94 8.46
C GLY A 280 -7.47 -26.00 7.58
N TYR A 281 -6.15 -25.95 7.41
CA TYR A 281 -5.41 -26.90 6.55
C TYR A 281 -4.87 -28.14 7.29
N GLY A 282 -5.14 -28.31 8.60
CA GLY A 282 -4.75 -29.49 9.38
C GLY A 282 -3.26 -29.66 9.63
N SER A 283 -2.87 -30.41 10.67
CA SER A 283 -1.51 -30.43 11.20
C SER A 283 -0.51 -31.32 10.44
N LEU A 284 -0.86 -31.97 9.32
CA LEU A 284 0.00 -33.02 8.75
C LEU A 284 0.49 -32.80 7.31
N THR A 285 -0.07 -31.84 6.57
CA THR A 285 0.42 -31.52 5.21
C THR A 285 0.39 -30.02 4.96
N TRP A 286 1.47 -29.36 5.32
CA TRP A 286 1.67 -27.91 5.15
C TRP A 286 1.98 -27.52 3.69
N VAL A 287 1.33 -28.14 2.72
CA VAL A 287 1.35 -27.63 1.35
C VAL A 287 0.25 -26.58 1.26
N LEU A 288 0.49 -25.41 1.83
CA LEU A 288 -0.35 -24.26 1.56
C LEU A 288 -0.21 -23.89 0.07
N PRO A 289 -1.30 -23.54 -0.61
CA PRO A 289 -1.21 -23.06 -1.99
C PRO A 289 -0.23 -21.89 -2.10
N VAL A 290 0.37 -21.67 -3.26
CA VAL A 290 1.28 -20.55 -3.57
C VAL A 290 0.69 -19.17 -3.17
N SER A 291 -0.64 -19.08 -3.05
CA SER A 291 -1.34 -17.88 -2.53
C SER A 291 -1.06 -17.54 -1.06
N CYS A 292 -0.32 -18.37 -0.34
CA CYS A 292 -0.02 -18.19 1.08
C CYS A 292 1.35 -17.59 1.38
N ASP A 293 2.13 -17.19 0.37
CA ASP A 293 3.42 -16.52 0.56
C ASP A 293 3.26 -15.26 1.42
N TYR A 294 2.16 -14.55 1.25
CA TYR A 294 1.80 -13.41 2.09
C TYR A 294 1.82 -13.74 3.59
N LEU A 295 1.28 -14.89 3.97
CA LEU A 295 1.26 -15.35 5.36
C LEU A 295 2.66 -15.47 5.94
N TYR A 296 3.57 -16.16 5.23
CA TYR A 296 4.93 -16.37 5.71
C TYR A 296 5.77 -15.09 5.67
N THR A 297 5.43 -14.18 4.77
CA THR A 297 6.17 -12.93 4.63
C THR A 297 5.77 -11.89 5.67
N HIS A 298 4.46 -11.81 6.04
CA HIS A 298 3.93 -10.66 6.75
C HIS A 298 3.25 -10.97 8.09
N LEU A 299 3.04 -12.27 8.47
CA LEU A 299 2.34 -12.59 9.71
C LEU A 299 3.03 -12.01 10.94
N LEU A 300 4.37 -12.09 11.01
CA LEU A 300 5.13 -11.57 12.16
C LEU A 300 5.00 -10.05 12.28
N ASP A 301 5.02 -9.33 11.16
CA ASP A 301 4.78 -7.88 11.14
C ASP A 301 3.37 -7.56 11.65
N HIS A 302 2.35 -8.30 11.19
CA HIS A 302 0.99 -8.09 11.66
C HIS A 302 0.79 -8.43 13.12
N LEU A 303 1.45 -9.48 13.65
CA LEU A 303 1.44 -9.82 15.07
C LEU A 303 1.99 -8.68 15.92
N HIS A 304 3.13 -8.15 15.51
CA HIS A 304 3.76 -7.02 16.17
C HIS A 304 2.87 -5.77 16.15
N LEU A 305 2.36 -5.38 14.98
CA LEU A 305 1.52 -4.19 14.80
C LEU A 305 0.12 -4.34 15.45
N ALA A 306 -0.31 -5.57 15.73
CA ALA A 306 -1.50 -5.87 16.52
C ALA A 306 -1.23 -5.88 18.04
N CYS A 307 0.00 -5.62 18.49
CA CYS A 307 0.42 -5.74 19.89
C CYS A 307 0.16 -7.15 20.48
N ARG A 308 0.35 -8.20 19.67
CA ARG A 308 0.15 -9.62 20.04
C ARG A 308 1.49 -10.32 20.25
N ASP A 309 2.32 -9.77 21.13
CA ASP A 309 3.70 -10.22 21.34
C ASP A 309 3.79 -11.68 21.87
N SER A 310 2.82 -12.12 22.67
CA SER A 310 2.76 -13.53 23.15
C SER A 310 2.58 -14.51 22.00
N ASP A 311 1.72 -14.18 21.02
CA ASP A 311 1.49 -15.02 19.86
C ASP A 311 2.69 -14.98 18.90
N LEU A 312 3.35 -13.83 18.79
CA LEU A 312 4.59 -13.68 18.02
C LEU A 312 5.67 -14.62 18.56
N VAL A 313 5.83 -14.68 19.89
CA VAL A 313 6.75 -15.63 20.56
C VAL A 313 6.38 -17.07 20.21
N GLU A 314 5.09 -17.44 20.35
CA GLU A 314 4.62 -18.79 20.03
C GLU A 314 4.96 -19.19 18.58
N PHE A 315 4.69 -18.32 17.61
CA PHE A 315 4.99 -18.61 16.20
C PHE A 315 6.49 -18.71 15.92
N VAL A 316 7.31 -17.85 16.52
CA VAL A 316 8.77 -17.86 16.34
C VAL A 316 9.40 -19.16 16.85
N PHE A 317 8.83 -19.81 17.86
CA PHE A 317 9.38 -21.05 18.42
C PHE A 317 8.73 -22.34 17.87
N ARG A 318 7.82 -22.24 16.93
CA ARG A 318 7.24 -23.42 16.26
C ARG A 318 8.14 -23.91 15.11
N LEU A 319 8.75 -25.08 15.28
CA LEU A 319 9.70 -25.64 14.30
C LEU A 319 9.08 -25.87 12.92
N ASP A 320 7.84 -26.34 12.84
CA ASP A 320 7.11 -26.54 11.59
C ASP A 320 6.88 -25.21 10.83
N TRP A 321 6.58 -24.15 11.56
CA TRP A 321 6.48 -22.80 11.03
C TRP A 321 7.81 -22.25 10.57
N LEU A 322 8.85 -22.40 11.41
CA LEU A 322 10.20 -21.92 11.13
C LEU A 322 10.77 -22.52 9.86
N GLN A 323 10.60 -23.82 9.65
CA GLN A 323 11.09 -24.47 8.44
C GLN A 323 10.46 -23.84 7.18
N LYS A 324 9.14 -23.65 7.18
CA LYS A 324 8.44 -23.04 6.06
C LYS A 324 8.81 -21.57 5.85
N LEU A 325 8.97 -20.82 6.93
CA LEU A 325 9.41 -19.43 6.86
C LEU A 325 10.80 -19.30 6.23
N ILE A 326 11.72 -20.19 6.60
CA ILE A 326 13.07 -20.24 6.02
C ILE A 326 13.02 -20.68 4.56
N ASP A 327 12.16 -21.62 4.20
CA ASP A 327 11.99 -22.07 2.82
C ASP A 327 11.48 -20.96 1.90
N VAL A 328 10.53 -20.16 2.38
CA VAL A 328 9.92 -19.05 1.59
C VAL A 328 10.80 -17.82 1.56
N ARG A 329 11.32 -17.39 2.71
CA ARG A 329 12.04 -16.09 2.85
C ARG A 329 13.55 -16.22 2.85
N GLY A 330 14.05 -17.40 3.12
CA GLY A 330 15.47 -17.63 3.38
C GLY A 330 15.88 -17.35 4.83
N ALA A 331 16.88 -18.06 5.30
CA ALA A 331 17.37 -17.97 6.68
C ALA A 331 17.93 -16.58 7.06
N HIS A 332 18.47 -15.83 6.08
CA HIS A 332 18.99 -14.49 6.33
C HIS A 332 17.88 -13.49 6.70
N ASP A 333 16.84 -13.43 5.88
CA ASP A 333 15.74 -12.47 6.07
C ASP A 333 14.96 -12.79 7.34
N PHE A 334 14.79 -14.08 7.64
CA PHE A 334 14.24 -14.52 8.91
C PHE A 334 15.08 -14.04 10.11
N CYS A 335 16.41 -14.17 10.06
CA CYS A 335 17.26 -13.65 11.14
C CYS A 335 17.15 -12.13 11.28
N MET A 336 17.00 -11.40 10.18
CA MET A 336 16.83 -9.95 10.23
C MET A 336 15.50 -9.55 10.88
N ASP A 337 14.41 -10.28 10.60
CA ASP A 337 13.13 -10.06 11.27
C ASP A 337 13.22 -10.33 12.78
N LEU A 338 13.83 -11.44 13.18
CA LEU A 338 14.04 -11.73 14.59
C LEU A 338 14.84 -10.63 15.32
N LEU A 339 15.82 -10.06 14.65
CA LEU A 339 16.58 -8.93 15.20
C LEU A 339 15.72 -7.67 15.33
N ARG A 340 14.77 -7.46 14.43
CA ARG A 340 13.80 -6.36 14.48
C ARG A 340 12.91 -6.47 15.72
N TYR A 341 12.44 -7.67 16.03
CA TYR A 341 11.55 -7.92 17.16
C TYR A 341 12.25 -8.21 18.47
N ARG A 342 13.59 -8.20 18.52
CA ARG A 342 14.39 -8.59 19.71
C ARG A 342 14.01 -7.89 21.01
N GLY A 343 13.46 -6.66 20.95
CA GLY A 343 13.03 -5.90 22.13
C GLY A 343 11.71 -6.36 22.73
N TYR A 344 10.95 -7.15 21.99
CA TYR A 344 9.62 -7.66 22.36
C TYR A 344 9.64 -9.15 22.71
N LEU A 345 10.75 -9.83 22.45
CA LEU A 345 10.88 -11.26 22.67
C LEU A 345 11.70 -11.54 23.94
N PRO A 346 11.26 -12.47 24.81
CA PRO A 346 12.00 -12.85 26.01
C PRO A 346 13.33 -13.50 25.62
N ASP A 347 14.35 -13.09 26.31
CA ASP A 347 15.67 -12.83 25.81
C ASP A 347 16.68 -13.97 25.54
N PRO A 348 16.93 -14.99 26.39
CA PRO A 348 18.05 -15.90 26.13
C PRO A 348 17.78 -16.91 25.01
N GLU A 349 16.53 -17.36 24.86
CA GLU A 349 16.14 -18.37 23.90
C GLU A 349 16.17 -17.84 22.47
N LEU A 350 15.77 -16.57 22.29
CA LEU A 350 15.82 -15.91 20.99
C LEU A 350 17.25 -15.73 20.49
N LYS A 351 18.16 -15.32 21.37
CA LYS A 351 19.58 -15.21 21.02
C LYS A 351 20.13 -16.55 20.57
N LEU A 352 19.78 -17.63 21.28
CA LEU A 352 20.16 -18.97 20.90
C LEU A 352 19.60 -19.39 19.55
N LEU A 353 18.30 -19.09 19.28
CA LEU A 353 17.66 -19.36 18.00
C LEU A 353 18.34 -18.62 16.85
N VAL A 354 18.56 -17.31 16.99
CA VAL A 354 19.26 -16.50 15.98
C VAL A 354 20.68 -17.02 15.72
N ILE A 355 21.41 -17.39 16.78
CA ILE A 355 22.77 -17.96 16.65
C ILE A 355 22.70 -19.30 15.93
N THR A 356 21.78 -20.19 16.33
CA THR A 356 21.59 -21.50 15.72
C THR A 356 21.26 -21.40 14.24
N VAL A 357 20.33 -20.56 13.86
CA VAL A 357 19.96 -20.33 12.45
C VAL A 357 21.14 -19.75 11.67
N LYS A 358 21.85 -18.75 12.21
CA LYS A 358 23.06 -18.20 11.57
C LYS A 358 24.15 -19.23 11.37
N LEU A 359 24.43 -20.09 12.35
CA LEU A 359 25.44 -21.15 12.26
C LEU A 359 25.05 -22.23 11.26
N SER A 360 23.73 -22.46 11.09
CA SER A 360 23.20 -23.45 10.13
C SER A 360 23.07 -22.92 8.71
N MET A 361 23.22 -21.61 8.49
CA MET A 361 23.08 -20.99 7.15
C MET A 361 23.94 -21.62 6.05
N PRO A 362 25.22 -22.00 6.28
CA PRO A 362 26.01 -22.64 5.24
C PRO A 362 25.42 -23.98 4.78
N THR A 363 24.89 -24.76 5.73
CA THR A 363 24.28 -26.08 5.47
C THR A 363 22.91 -25.95 4.81
N LEU A 364 22.10 -24.96 5.21
CA LEU A 364 20.78 -24.67 4.63
C LEU A 364 20.89 -24.20 3.17
N ARG A 365 21.94 -23.46 2.80
CA ARG A 365 22.19 -23.05 1.40
C ARG A 365 22.57 -24.22 0.48
N VAL A 366 23.23 -25.21 0.99
CA VAL A 366 23.67 -26.38 0.19
C VAL A 366 22.49 -27.29 -0.13
N SER A 367 21.51 -27.42 0.75
CA SER A 367 20.31 -28.24 0.50
C SER A 367 19.39 -27.69 -0.60
N HIS A 368 19.37 -26.38 -0.81
CA HIS A 368 18.62 -25.74 -1.91
C HIS A 368 19.28 -25.89 -3.29
N LEU A 369 20.60 -26.04 -3.36
CA LEU A 369 21.33 -26.21 -4.63
C LEU A 369 21.35 -27.66 -5.13
N SER A 370 21.00 -28.61 -4.29
CA SER A 370 20.94 -30.03 -4.66
C SER A 370 19.56 -30.50 -5.13
N SER A 371 18.56 -29.59 -5.15
CA SER A 371 17.19 -29.86 -5.61
C SER A 371 16.81 -29.10 -6.89
N ILE A 372 17.82 -28.44 -7.55
CA ILE A 372 17.75 -27.91 -8.91
C ILE A 372 18.61 -28.78 -9.83
#